data_8704ae6f96644d825131d38e7ee88afc
#
_entry.id   8704ae6f96644d825131d38e7ee88afc
#
_cell.length_a   1.000
_cell.length_b   1.000
_cell.length_c   1.000
_cell.angle_alpha   90.00
_cell.angle_beta   90.00
_cell.angle_gamma   90.00
#
_symmetry.space_group_name_H-M   'P 1'
#
loop_
_entity.id
_entity.type
_entity.pdbx_description
1 polymer ?
#
loop_
_entity_poly.entity_id
_entity_poly.type
_entity_poly.pdbx_seq_one_letter_code
_entity_poly.pdbx_strand_id
1 'polypeptide(L)'
;MAGVRIGTAERDSTFLSQGHALKTVLDRYPALTPVDVSASAHASVENANRLAADDIDFGFMASNWIGRAKNGEAPFKKKIDLRMVAPMNAGPLFFIARADSDLRTVTDVRGRRLVVGPQQSGMAQHARVILGALGLTFADFTPMFLDFAAGAEALARGEADAQLQCPIPNKVMTAFAARVLLRVLPYAAADLDTVLRAVPFYRRTVMRQGAIRGLDADVAQAAVVNVLVTHARVAEDKVKDVAAAIFAARDELPRLNALFDGIGDLFTPLRSEGARVLEFGGVTLHPGAIAAYRAAGLLQ
;
A
#
# COMPACT_ATOMS: atom_id res chain seq x y z
N MET A 1 -10.45 29.47 -10.80
CA MET A 1 -9.75 28.19 -11.14
C MET A 1 -10.51 27.07 -10.43
N ALA A 2 -10.77 25.96 -11.08
CA ALA A 2 -11.41 24.82 -10.42
C ALA A 2 -10.42 24.22 -9.40
N GLY A 3 -10.82 24.08 -8.13
CA GLY A 3 -10.01 23.50 -7.07
C GLY A 3 -9.61 22.04 -7.33
N VAL A 4 -9.10 21.35 -6.32
CA VAL A 4 -8.65 19.95 -6.38
C VAL A 4 -9.68 19.06 -5.71
N ARG A 5 -10.17 18.02 -6.41
CA ARG A 5 -11.12 17.01 -5.90
C ARG A 5 -10.39 15.68 -5.70
N ILE A 6 -10.35 15.17 -4.46
CA ILE A 6 -9.64 13.94 -4.09
C ILE A 6 -10.63 12.88 -3.62
N GLY A 7 -10.64 11.72 -4.28
CA GLY A 7 -11.36 10.53 -3.85
C GLY A 7 -10.53 9.67 -2.90
N THR A 8 -11.14 9.18 -1.82
CA THR A 8 -10.48 8.39 -0.77
C THR A 8 -11.18 7.05 -0.56
N ALA A 9 -11.56 6.70 0.67
CA ALA A 9 -12.33 5.51 1.01
C ALA A 9 -13.37 5.84 2.08
N GLU A 10 -14.06 4.84 2.61
CA GLU A 10 -15.11 4.99 3.62
C GLU A 10 -14.62 5.70 4.89
N ARG A 11 -15.58 6.11 5.72
CA ARG A 11 -15.32 6.75 7.01
C ARG A 11 -14.39 5.85 7.85
N ASP A 12 -13.48 6.49 8.58
CA ASP A 12 -12.46 5.85 9.43
C ASP A 12 -11.40 5.01 8.67
N SER A 13 -11.37 5.08 7.35
CA SER A 13 -10.36 4.42 6.53
C SER A 13 -9.00 5.13 6.56
N THR A 14 -7.95 4.38 6.22
CA THR A 14 -6.60 4.92 6.07
C THR A 14 -6.54 5.96 4.95
N PHE A 15 -7.20 5.74 3.82
CA PHE A 15 -7.22 6.69 2.70
C PHE A 15 -7.91 7.99 3.04
N LEU A 16 -9.02 7.96 3.80
CA LEU A 16 -9.70 9.18 4.21
C LEU A 16 -8.82 10.01 5.16
N SER A 17 -8.20 9.38 6.15
CA SER A 17 -7.31 10.07 7.08
C SER A 17 -6.08 10.65 6.39
N GLN A 18 -5.49 9.94 5.42
CA GLN A 18 -4.41 10.45 4.58
C GLN A 18 -4.87 11.59 3.67
N GLY A 19 -6.08 11.50 3.09
CA GLY A 19 -6.69 12.55 2.28
C GLY A 19 -6.83 13.87 3.04
N HIS A 20 -7.25 13.82 4.30
CA HIS A 20 -7.32 15.02 5.15
C HIS A 20 -5.94 15.62 5.46
N ALA A 21 -4.92 14.79 5.67
CA ALA A 21 -3.55 15.28 5.83
C ALA A 21 -3.03 15.94 4.54
N LEU A 22 -3.30 15.35 3.37
CA LEU A 22 -2.99 15.97 2.08
C LEU A 22 -3.72 17.31 1.89
N LYS A 23 -5.01 17.37 2.23
CA LYS A 23 -5.76 18.63 2.19
C LYS A 23 -5.07 19.72 3.00
N THR A 24 -4.63 19.43 4.22
CA THR A 24 -3.90 20.38 5.08
C THR A 24 -2.65 20.94 4.39
N VAL A 25 -1.95 20.12 3.62
CA VAL A 25 -0.77 20.56 2.86
C VAL A 25 -1.18 21.38 1.63
N LEU A 26 -2.11 20.85 0.83
CA LEU A 26 -2.48 21.43 -0.47
C LEU A 26 -3.24 22.75 -0.33
N ASP A 27 -4.02 22.96 0.74
CA ASP A 27 -4.75 24.21 1.01
C ASP A 27 -3.82 25.43 1.18
N ARG A 28 -2.52 25.21 1.38
CA ARG A 28 -1.51 26.28 1.45
C ARG A 28 -1.13 26.86 0.08
N TYR A 29 -1.54 26.18 -0.99
CA TYR A 29 -1.24 26.56 -2.37
C TYR A 29 -2.47 27.19 -3.02
N PRO A 30 -2.50 28.54 -3.22
CA PRO A 30 -3.68 29.23 -3.77
C PRO A 30 -4.13 28.68 -5.12
N ALA A 31 -3.21 28.18 -5.95
CA ALA A 31 -3.53 27.58 -7.25
C ALA A 31 -4.32 26.26 -7.14
N LEU A 32 -4.26 25.57 -5.98
CA LEU A 32 -4.91 24.29 -5.75
C LEU A 32 -6.22 24.38 -4.96
N THR A 33 -6.51 25.54 -4.37
CA THR A 33 -7.70 25.72 -3.52
C THR A 33 -8.95 26.02 -4.33
N PRO A 34 -10.14 25.59 -3.86
CA PRO A 34 -10.36 24.77 -2.68
C PRO A 34 -9.95 23.29 -2.90
N VAL A 35 -9.47 22.63 -1.84
CA VAL A 35 -9.22 21.19 -1.86
C VAL A 35 -10.40 20.48 -1.23
N ASP A 36 -11.06 19.64 -2.00
CA ASP A 36 -12.20 18.84 -1.57
C ASP A 36 -11.82 17.35 -1.46
N VAL A 37 -12.07 16.77 -0.29
CA VAL A 37 -11.77 15.35 0.00
C VAL A 37 -13.07 14.61 0.21
N SER A 38 -13.34 13.65 -0.64
CA SER A 38 -14.58 12.87 -0.63
C SER A 38 -14.34 11.40 -0.29
N ALA A 39 -15.23 10.85 0.54
CA ALA A 39 -15.25 9.43 0.84
C ALA A 39 -15.80 8.61 -0.33
N SER A 40 -15.42 7.33 -0.42
CA SER A 40 -15.98 6.35 -1.34
C SER A 40 -16.18 4.99 -0.65
N ALA A 41 -17.23 4.27 -1.01
CA ALA A 41 -17.54 2.99 -0.36
C ALA A 41 -16.62 1.83 -0.80
N HIS A 42 -16.05 1.93 -2.00
CA HIS A 42 -15.24 0.85 -2.59
C HIS A 42 -13.81 1.31 -2.93
N ALA A 43 -13.33 2.34 -2.25
CA ALA A 43 -11.93 2.80 -2.29
C ALA A 43 -11.35 2.82 -3.73
N SER A 44 -10.28 2.05 -3.98
CA SER A 44 -9.54 2.02 -5.25
C SER A 44 -10.43 1.82 -6.48
N VAL A 45 -11.42 0.93 -6.40
CA VAL A 45 -12.29 0.59 -7.54
C VAL A 45 -13.23 1.75 -7.86
N GLU A 46 -13.84 2.34 -6.84
CA GLU A 46 -14.72 3.48 -7.02
C GLU A 46 -13.96 4.72 -7.47
N ASN A 47 -12.79 5.00 -6.86
CA ASN A 47 -11.97 6.14 -7.24
C ASN A 47 -11.54 6.07 -8.72
N ALA A 48 -11.15 4.91 -9.22
CA ALA A 48 -10.82 4.75 -10.64
C ALA A 48 -12.02 5.04 -11.56
N ASN A 49 -13.23 4.57 -11.19
CA ASN A 49 -14.46 4.85 -11.94
C ASN A 49 -14.84 6.33 -11.88
N ARG A 50 -14.69 6.98 -10.72
CA ARG A 50 -14.94 8.41 -10.52
C ARG A 50 -13.96 9.29 -11.30
N LEU A 51 -12.68 8.87 -11.38
CA LEU A 51 -11.69 9.49 -12.26
C LEU A 51 -12.13 9.39 -13.73
N ALA A 52 -12.61 8.21 -14.17
CA ALA A 52 -13.10 8.03 -15.53
C ALA A 52 -14.35 8.85 -15.85
N ALA A 53 -15.19 9.13 -14.84
CA ALA A 53 -16.42 9.92 -14.95
C ALA A 53 -16.20 11.43 -14.79
N ASP A 54 -14.98 11.89 -14.47
CA ASP A 54 -14.67 13.29 -14.15
C ASP A 54 -15.29 13.83 -12.86
N ASP A 55 -15.64 12.93 -11.93
CA ASP A 55 -16.19 13.32 -10.63
C ASP A 55 -15.10 13.77 -9.65
N ILE A 56 -13.87 13.31 -9.83
CA ILE A 56 -12.69 13.67 -9.06
C ILE A 56 -11.48 13.89 -9.98
N ASP A 57 -10.50 14.66 -9.51
CA ASP A 57 -9.23 14.93 -10.23
C ASP A 57 -8.15 13.94 -9.83
N PHE A 58 -8.13 13.53 -8.56
CA PHE A 58 -7.16 12.59 -7.98
C PHE A 58 -7.88 11.53 -7.16
N GLY A 59 -7.31 10.33 -7.09
CA GLY A 59 -7.85 9.24 -6.29
C GLY A 59 -6.77 8.42 -5.60
N PHE A 60 -7.02 8.02 -4.36
CA PHE A 60 -6.20 7.03 -3.69
C PHE A 60 -6.47 5.65 -4.26
N MET A 61 -5.41 4.93 -4.59
CA MET A 61 -5.49 3.54 -5.05
C MET A 61 -4.36 2.69 -4.48
N ALA A 62 -4.64 1.42 -4.21
CA ALA A 62 -3.61 0.43 -3.95
C ALA A 62 -3.03 -0.10 -5.28
N SER A 63 -1.73 -0.33 -5.33
CA SER A 63 -0.98 -0.67 -6.56
C SER A 63 -1.48 -1.95 -7.27
N ASN A 64 -2.06 -2.90 -6.53
CA ASN A 64 -2.63 -4.13 -7.10
C ASN A 64 -3.88 -3.91 -7.98
N TRP A 65 -4.54 -2.75 -7.89
CA TRP A 65 -5.72 -2.42 -8.71
C TRP A 65 -5.39 -1.66 -9.99
N ILE A 66 -4.22 -1.06 -10.08
CA ILE A 66 -3.86 -0.11 -11.14
C ILE A 66 -3.83 -0.76 -12.51
N GLY A 67 -3.11 -1.88 -12.65
CA GLY A 67 -3.06 -2.63 -13.92
C GLY A 67 -4.42 -3.16 -14.34
N ARG A 68 -5.23 -3.64 -13.38
CA ARG A 68 -6.59 -4.12 -13.65
C ARG A 68 -7.50 -3.00 -14.16
N ALA A 69 -7.44 -1.82 -13.56
CA ALA A 69 -8.18 -0.65 -14.03
C ALA A 69 -7.77 -0.24 -15.45
N LYS A 70 -6.46 -0.18 -15.72
CA LYS A 70 -5.93 0.10 -17.06
C LYS A 70 -6.45 -0.88 -18.11
N ASN A 71 -6.47 -2.18 -17.77
CA ASN A 71 -6.85 -3.25 -18.70
C ASN A 71 -8.36 -3.45 -18.80
N GLY A 72 -9.18 -2.88 -17.90
CA GLY A 72 -10.61 -3.14 -17.82
C GLY A 72 -10.94 -4.54 -17.31
N GLU A 73 -10.04 -5.12 -16.48
CA GLU A 73 -10.25 -6.42 -15.84
C GLU A 73 -11.18 -6.28 -14.62
N ALA A 74 -11.98 -7.30 -14.38
CA ALA A 74 -12.94 -7.29 -13.27
C ALA A 74 -12.26 -6.85 -11.94
N PRO A 75 -12.90 -5.98 -11.14
CA PRO A 75 -14.30 -5.54 -11.21
C PRO A 75 -14.54 -4.34 -12.15
N PHE A 76 -13.53 -3.86 -12.87
CA PHE A 76 -13.70 -2.77 -13.84
C PHE A 76 -14.40 -3.27 -15.11
N LYS A 77 -15.34 -2.46 -15.63
CA LYS A 77 -16.13 -2.81 -16.84
C LYS A 77 -15.50 -2.30 -18.14
N LYS A 78 -14.53 -1.39 -18.03
CA LYS A 78 -13.86 -0.76 -19.16
C LYS A 78 -12.44 -0.35 -18.77
N LYS A 79 -11.57 -0.17 -19.77
CA LYS A 79 -10.23 0.39 -19.59
C LYS A 79 -10.32 1.83 -19.10
N ILE A 80 -9.47 2.19 -18.15
CA ILE A 80 -9.40 3.54 -17.59
C ILE A 80 -7.99 4.08 -17.83
N ASP A 81 -7.90 5.27 -18.43
CA ASP A 81 -6.63 5.91 -18.76
C ASP A 81 -6.02 6.62 -17.54
N LEU A 82 -5.59 5.81 -16.57
CA LEU A 82 -4.95 6.28 -15.35
C LEU A 82 -3.53 6.76 -15.61
N ARG A 83 -3.08 7.68 -14.77
CA ARG A 83 -1.67 8.11 -14.63
C ARG A 83 -1.30 8.16 -13.16
N MET A 84 -0.05 7.82 -12.87
CA MET A 84 0.52 7.91 -11.54
C MET A 84 0.86 9.36 -11.21
N VAL A 85 0.63 9.77 -9.97
CA VAL A 85 0.99 11.11 -9.48
C VAL A 85 2.07 11.02 -8.43
N ALA A 86 1.82 10.36 -7.31
CA ALA A 86 2.77 10.24 -6.20
C ALA A 86 2.55 8.96 -5.40
N PRO A 87 3.60 8.39 -4.78
CA PRO A 87 3.42 7.36 -3.77
C PRO A 87 2.88 8.00 -2.48
N MET A 88 2.06 7.25 -1.74
CA MET A 88 1.50 7.71 -0.47
C MET A 88 2.10 6.97 0.72
N ASN A 89 2.11 5.64 0.67
CA ASN A 89 2.76 4.79 1.67
C ASN A 89 2.98 3.38 1.13
N ALA A 90 3.95 2.68 1.71
CA ALA A 90 4.16 1.26 1.47
C ALA A 90 3.58 0.47 2.66
N GLY A 91 2.46 -0.21 2.44
CA GLY A 91 1.86 -1.09 3.43
C GLY A 91 2.54 -2.45 3.43
N PRO A 92 3.38 -2.79 4.45
CA PRO A 92 4.02 -4.09 4.50
C PRO A 92 2.99 -5.20 4.61
N LEU A 93 3.23 -6.29 3.88
CA LEU A 93 2.53 -7.56 3.99
C LEU A 93 3.46 -8.51 4.74
N PHE A 94 3.15 -8.80 5.98
CA PHE A 94 4.07 -9.52 6.85
C PHE A 94 3.39 -10.68 7.57
N PHE A 95 4.15 -11.74 7.77
CA PHE A 95 3.70 -12.91 8.50
C PHE A 95 4.18 -12.82 9.94
N ILE A 96 3.30 -13.13 10.88
CA ILE A 96 3.62 -13.20 12.30
C ILE A 96 3.39 -14.61 12.82
N ALA A 97 4.20 -14.98 13.80
CA ALA A 97 4.04 -16.16 14.63
C ALA A 97 4.26 -15.79 16.10
N ARG A 98 3.91 -16.66 17.03
CA ARG A 98 4.33 -16.49 18.42
C ARG A 98 5.85 -16.58 18.52
N ALA A 99 6.46 -15.82 19.41
CA ALA A 99 7.92 -15.81 19.55
C ALA A 99 8.50 -17.17 20.00
N ASP A 100 7.69 -17.95 20.73
CA ASP A 100 8.06 -19.30 21.20
C ASP A 100 7.84 -20.42 20.16
N SER A 101 7.30 -20.10 18.96
CA SER A 101 7.14 -21.05 17.87
C SER A 101 8.50 -21.43 17.25
N ASP A 102 8.52 -22.54 16.52
CA ASP A 102 9.66 -23.01 15.74
C ASP A 102 9.78 -22.37 14.34
N LEU A 103 8.80 -21.58 13.93
CA LEU A 103 8.81 -20.87 12.66
C LEU A 103 9.89 -19.78 12.64
N ARG A 104 10.70 -19.73 11.58
CA ARG A 104 11.82 -18.79 11.41
C ARG A 104 11.71 -17.94 10.16
N THR A 105 11.09 -18.44 9.09
CA THR A 105 10.93 -17.77 7.80
C THR A 105 9.50 -17.90 7.29
N VAL A 106 9.15 -17.13 6.26
CA VAL A 106 7.82 -17.18 5.62
C VAL A 106 7.50 -18.57 5.07
N THR A 107 8.49 -19.30 4.56
CA THR A 107 8.28 -20.63 3.95
C THR A 107 8.07 -21.74 4.97
N ASP A 108 8.37 -21.51 6.26
CA ASP A 108 8.12 -22.47 7.34
C ASP A 108 6.63 -22.69 7.64
N VAL A 109 5.74 -21.92 6.98
CA VAL A 109 4.29 -22.13 7.07
C VAL A 109 3.81 -23.41 6.37
N ARG A 110 4.68 -24.11 5.62
CA ARG A 110 4.37 -25.42 5.03
C ARG A 110 3.95 -26.42 6.11
N GLY A 111 2.79 -27.06 5.91
CA GLY A 111 2.20 -28.00 6.87
C GLY A 111 1.61 -27.36 8.15
N ARG A 112 1.57 -26.04 8.23
CA ARG A 112 1.09 -25.28 9.40
C ARG A 112 -0.31 -24.73 9.19
N ARG A 113 -0.94 -24.27 10.27
CA ARG A 113 -2.24 -23.55 10.25
C ARG A 113 -1.96 -22.06 10.10
N LEU A 114 -2.29 -21.53 8.92
CA LEU A 114 -2.01 -20.13 8.58
C LEU A 114 -3.30 -19.32 8.41
N VAL A 115 -3.48 -18.27 9.20
CA VAL A 115 -4.55 -17.30 8.99
C VAL A 115 -4.21 -16.39 7.81
N VAL A 116 -5.06 -16.44 6.79
CA VAL A 116 -4.84 -15.75 5.49
C VAL A 116 -5.84 -14.61 5.24
N GLY A 117 -6.72 -14.32 6.20
CA GLY A 117 -7.82 -13.37 6.02
C GLY A 117 -9.10 -14.05 5.51
N PRO A 118 -10.25 -13.35 5.51
CA PRO A 118 -11.52 -13.87 5.00
C PRO A 118 -11.41 -14.42 3.57
N GLN A 119 -12.19 -15.43 3.22
CA GLN A 119 -11.99 -16.27 2.02
C GLN A 119 -11.90 -15.49 0.69
N GLN A 120 -12.63 -14.41 0.53
CA GLN A 120 -12.64 -13.57 -0.68
C GLN A 120 -11.96 -12.22 -0.49
N SER A 121 -11.23 -12.04 0.62
CA SER A 121 -10.57 -10.78 0.96
C SER A 121 -9.31 -10.54 0.11
N GLY A 122 -8.89 -9.27 0.07
CA GLY A 122 -7.59 -8.88 -0.48
C GLY A 122 -6.43 -9.60 0.24
N MET A 123 -6.55 -9.87 1.55
CA MET A 123 -5.52 -10.60 2.31
C MET A 123 -5.36 -12.03 1.84
N ALA A 124 -6.46 -12.77 1.61
CA ALA A 124 -6.39 -14.11 1.06
C ALA A 124 -5.78 -14.13 -0.35
N GLN A 125 -6.02 -13.08 -1.15
CA GLN A 125 -5.37 -12.91 -2.45
C GLN A 125 -3.88 -12.65 -2.31
N HIS A 126 -3.46 -11.77 -1.37
CA HIS A 126 -2.04 -11.53 -1.11
C HIS A 126 -1.33 -12.78 -0.61
N ALA A 127 -1.97 -13.56 0.28
CA ALA A 127 -1.42 -14.86 0.71
C ALA A 127 -1.17 -15.80 -0.48
N ARG A 128 -2.16 -15.94 -1.37
CA ARG A 128 -2.02 -16.78 -2.59
C ARG A 128 -0.87 -16.32 -3.47
N VAL A 129 -0.77 -15.02 -3.68
CA VAL A 129 0.22 -14.44 -4.60
C VAL A 129 1.64 -14.53 -4.03
N ILE A 130 1.82 -14.18 -2.75
CA ILE A 130 3.14 -14.24 -2.09
C ILE A 130 3.61 -15.69 -1.98
N LEU A 131 2.78 -16.56 -1.41
CA LEU A 131 3.15 -17.95 -1.20
C LEU A 131 3.28 -18.69 -2.53
N GLY A 132 2.44 -18.39 -3.52
CA GLY A 132 2.55 -18.94 -4.87
C GLY A 132 3.87 -18.60 -5.56
N ALA A 133 4.36 -17.37 -5.40
CA ALA A 133 5.68 -16.97 -5.89
C ALA A 133 6.83 -17.75 -5.22
N LEU A 134 6.60 -18.27 -4.01
CA LEU A 134 7.53 -19.13 -3.25
C LEU A 134 7.28 -20.63 -3.45
N GLY A 135 6.44 -21.02 -4.42
CA GLY A 135 6.15 -22.42 -4.71
C GLY A 135 5.24 -23.10 -3.67
N LEU A 136 4.44 -22.31 -2.93
CA LEU A 136 3.48 -22.80 -1.95
C LEU A 136 2.04 -22.51 -2.43
N THR A 137 1.19 -23.53 -2.36
CA THR A 137 -0.24 -23.41 -2.63
C THR A 137 -1.02 -23.57 -1.34
N PHE A 138 -2.32 -23.29 -1.36
CA PHE A 138 -3.20 -23.51 -0.21
C PHE A 138 -3.39 -25.00 0.13
N ALA A 139 -2.88 -25.93 -0.68
CA ALA A 139 -2.81 -27.35 -0.37
C ALA A 139 -1.55 -27.74 0.46
N ASP A 140 -0.54 -26.86 0.51
CA ASP A 140 0.71 -27.11 1.22
C ASP A 140 0.64 -26.75 2.72
N PHE A 141 -0.47 -26.15 3.20
CA PHE A 141 -0.72 -25.77 4.58
C PHE A 141 -2.23 -25.77 4.86
N THR A 142 -2.65 -25.58 6.11
CA THR A 142 -4.06 -25.45 6.48
C THR A 142 -4.47 -23.97 6.48
N PRO A 143 -5.15 -23.45 5.45
CA PRO A 143 -5.58 -22.05 5.40
C PRO A 143 -6.75 -21.84 6.37
N MET A 144 -6.64 -20.81 7.22
CA MET A 144 -7.68 -20.37 8.12
C MET A 144 -8.24 -19.03 7.63
N PHE A 145 -9.52 -19.00 7.24
CA PHE A 145 -10.18 -17.83 6.66
C PHE A 145 -10.84 -16.97 7.74
N LEU A 146 -10.03 -16.40 8.61
CA LEU A 146 -10.45 -15.55 9.73
C LEU A 146 -10.07 -14.07 9.44
N ASP A 147 -10.83 -13.14 10.02
CA ASP A 147 -10.42 -11.73 10.03
C ASP A 147 -9.21 -11.49 10.94
N PHE A 148 -8.70 -10.26 10.96
CA PHE A 148 -7.48 -9.93 11.72
C PHE A 148 -7.64 -10.18 13.21
N ALA A 149 -8.79 -9.85 13.80
CA ALA A 149 -9.03 -9.98 15.24
C ALA A 149 -9.22 -11.44 15.64
N ALA A 150 -10.08 -12.17 14.93
CA ALA A 150 -10.30 -13.60 15.16
C ALA A 150 -9.01 -14.41 14.92
N GLY A 151 -8.23 -14.05 13.89
CA GLY A 151 -6.94 -14.67 13.62
C GLY A 151 -5.91 -14.42 14.71
N ALA A 152 -5.84 -13.20 15.26
CA ALA A 152 -4.97 -12.87 16.39
C ALA A 152 -5.33 -13.68 17.64
N GLU A 153 -6.61 -13.85 17.94
CA GLU A 153 -7.08 -14.67 19.05
C GLU A 153 -6.77 -16.18 18.82
N ALA A 154 -6.95 -16.69 17.61
CA ALA A 154 -6.58 -18.07 17.25
C ALA A 154 -5.07 -18.32 17.43
N LEU A 155 -4.23 -17.34 17.03
CA LEU A 155 -2.79 -17.41 17.24
C LEU A 155 -2.42 -17.37 18.74
N ALA A 156 -3.10 -16.51 19.53
CA ALA A 156 -2.90 -16.43 20.98
C ALA A 156 -3.20 -17.76 21.68
N ARG A 157 -4.27 -18.46 21.27
CA ARG A 157 -4.68 -19.74 21.86
C ARG A 157 -3.91 -20.95 21.28
N GLY A 158 -3.01 -20.75 20.32
CA GLY A 158 -2.29 -21.84 19.66
C GLY A 158 -3.17 -22.66 18.68
N GLU A 159 -4.32 -22.14 18.28
CA GLU A 159 -5.21 -22.72 17.26
C GLU A 159 -4.70 -22.42 15.84
N ALA A 160 -3.91 -21.38 15.69
CA ALA A 160 -3.15 -21.05 14.47
C ALA A 160 -1.66 -21.00 14.80
N ASP A 161 -0.81 -21.27 13.81
CA ASP A 161 0.65 -21.26 13.93
C ASP A 161 1.25 -19.96 13.41
N ALA A 162 0.62 -19.33 12.41
CA ALA A 162 1.01 -18.06 11.86
C ALA A 162 -0.22 -17.26 11.33
N GLN A 163 -0.02 -15.97 11.10
CA GLN A 163 -1.01 -15.10 10.51
C GLN A 163 -0.37 -14.08 9.56
N LEU A 164 -0.95 -13.88 8.38
CA LEU A 164 -0.62 -12.77 7.48
C LEU A 164 -1.31 -11.50 7.96
N GLN A 165 -0.57 -10.39 8.02
CA GLN A 165 -1.01 -9.08 8.49
C GLN A 165 -0.70 -7.96 7.48
N CYS A 166 -1.46 -6.89 7.49
CA CYS A 166 -1.21 -5.60 6.84
C CYS A 166 -2.21 -4.55 7.30
N PRO A 167 -1.97 -3.28 7.04
CA PRO A 167 -0.70 -2.60 7.19
C PRO A 167 -0.41 -2.32 8.66
N ILE A 168 0.70 -1.69 8.95
CA ILE A 168 0.98 -1.08 10.25
C ILE A 168 1.14 0.45 10.09
N PRO A 169 0.78 1.25 11.11
CA PRO A 169 0.13 0.87 12.36
C PRO A 169 -1.34 0.40 12.15
N ASN A 170 -1.77 -0.63 12.87
CA ASN A 170 -3.17 -0.98 13.00
C ASN A 170 -3.51 -1.36 14.45
N LYS A 171 -4.73 -1.02 14.89
CA LYS A 171 -5.16 -1.18 16.29
C LYS A 171 -5.17 -2.64 16.74
N VAL A 172 -5.58 -3.57 15.85
CA VAL A 172 -5.64 -5.00 16.17
C VAL A 172 -4.23 -5.52 16.44
N MET A 173 -3.27 -5.21 15.56
CA MET A 173 -1.89 -5.65 15.71
C MET A 173 -1.22 -5.05 16.95
N THR A 174 -1.45 -3.77 17.22
CA THR A 174 -0.92 -3.08 18.42
C THR A 174 -1.46 -3.73 19.70
N ALA A 175 -2.77 -3.94 19.80
CA ALA A 175 -3.39 -4.56 20.96
C ALA A 175 -2.95 -6.03 21.14
N PHE A 176 -2.78 -6.76 20.06
CA PHE A 176 -2.31 -8.15 20.08
C PHE A 176 -0.87 -8.25 20.56
N ALA A 177 0.05 -7.45 19.98
CA ALA A 177 1.46 -7.42 20.37
C ALA A 177 1.68 -6.98 21.83
N ALA A 178 0.76 -6.22 22.41
CA ALA A 178 0.83 -5.87 23.83
C ALA A 178 0.61 -7.10 24.77
N ARG A 179 -0.16 -8.11 24.33
CA ARG A 179 -0.51 -9.29 25.13
C ARG A 179 0.36 -10.51 24.80
N VAL A 180 0.77 -10.68 23.56
CA VAL A 180 1.50 -11.85 23.07
C VAL A 180 2.82 -11.40 22.47
N LEU A 181 3.92 -12.03 22.90
CA LEU A 181 5.22 -11.79 22.28
C LEU A 181 5.26 -12.46 20.91
N LEU A 182 5.50 -11.65 19.88
CA LEU A 182 5.42 -12.05 18.49
C LEU A 182 6.79 -12.04 17.82
N ARG A 183 6.90 -12.81 16.75
CA ARG A 183 7.97 -12.73 15.77
C ARG A 183 7.39 -12.39 14.42
N VAL A 184 7.96 -11.39 13.76
CA VAL A 184 7.75 -11.17 12.33
C VAL A 184 8.63 -12.17 11.57
N LEU A 185 8.03 -12.97 10.70
CA LEU A 185 8.77 -13.95 9.91
C LEU A 185 9.48 -13.22 8.75
N PRO A 186 10.81 -13.27 8.68
CA PRO A 186 11.54 -12.74 7.52
C PRO A 186 11.36 -13.67 6.32
N TYR A 187 11.56 -13.12 5.13
CA TYR A 187 11.83 -13.94 3.96
C TYR A 187 13.25 -14.51 4.05
N ALA A 188 13.46 -15.73 3.57
CA ALA A 188 14.82 -16.23 3.33
C ALA A 188 15.52 -15.36 2.26
N ALA A 189 16.85 -15.40 2.21
CA ALA A 189 17.68 -14.40 1.50
C ALA A 189 17.25 -14.10 0.05
N ALA A 190 16.82 -15.12 -0.73
CA ALA A 190 16.41 -14.94 -2.13
C ALA A 190 14.88 -14.86 -2.32
N ASP A 191 14.10 -15.18 -1.28
CA ASP A 191 12.65 -15.35 -1.38
C ASP A 191 11.95 -14.02 -1.65
N LEU A 192 12.36 -12.95 -0.95
CA LEU A 192 11.78 -11.63 -1.16
C LEU A 192 11.99 -11.13 -2.59
N ASP A 193 13.18 -11.31 -3.15
CA ASP A 193 13.47 -10.94 -4.54
C ASP A 193 12.64 -11.77 -5.52
N THR A 194 12.42 -13.04 -5.21
CA THR A 194 11.55 -13.92 -6.01
C THR A 194 10.11 -13.41 -6.00
N VAL A 195 9.57 -13.04 -4.84
CA VAL A 195 8.23 -12.44 -4.72
C VAL A 195 8.15 -11.12 -5.50
N LEU A 196 9.12 -10.23 -5.33
CA LEU A 196 9.12 -8.91 -5.99
C LEU A 196 9.24 -9.01 -7.51
N ARG A 197 9.99 -9.99 -8.04
CA ARG A 197 10.06 -10.26 -9.48
C ARG A 197 8.76 -10.86 -10.02
N ALA A 198 8.15 -11.77 -9.29
CA ALA A 198 6.92 -12.44 -9.71
C ALA A 198 5.69 -11.53 -9.65
N VAL A 199 5.70 -10.52 -8.78
CA VAL A 199 4.53 -9.69 -8.48
C VAL A 199 4.83 -8.21 -8.71
N PRO A 200 4.62 -7.69 -9.94
CA PRO A 200 5.11 -6.37 -10.36
C PRO A 200 4.46 -5.18 -9.64
N PHE A 201 3.38 -5.39 -8.88
CA PHE A 201 2.75 -4.35 -8.07
C PHE A 201 3.23 -4.30 -6.62
N TYR A 202 4.14 -5.19 -6.20
CA TYR A 202 4.80 -5.07 -4.90
C TYR A 202 6.09 -4.26 -5.01
N ARG A 203 6.47 -3.66 -3.89
CA ARG A 203 7.78 -3.03 -3.69
C ARG A 203 8.38 -3.54 -2.38
N ARG A 204 9.71 -3.46 -2.29
CA ARG A 204 10.42 -3.71 -1.05
C ARG A 204 10.12 -2.58 -0.07
N THR A 205 9.85 -2.93 1.18
CA THR A 205 9.79 -2.01 2.32
C THR A 205 10.54 -2.62 3.48
N VAL A 206 10.80 -1.82 4.51
CA VAL A 206 11.44 -2.28 5.74
C VAL A 206 10.51 -1.99 6.90
N MET A 207 10.13 -3.03 7.64
CA MET A 207 9.55 -2.88 8.97
C MET A 207 10.69 -2.57 9.92
N ARG A 208 10.68 -1.37 10.49
CA ARG A 208 11.74 -0.90 11.40
C ARG A 208 11.65 -1.61 12.74
N GLN A 209 12.81 -1.81 13.37
CA GLN A 209 12.90 -2.26 14.75
C GLN A 209 11.94 -1.45 15.64
N GLY A 210 11.21 -2.12 16.52
CA GLY A 210 10.25 -1.50 17.42
C GLY A 210 8.90 -1.11 16.81
N ALA A 211 8.66 -1.32 15.49
CA ALA A 211 7.37 -1.05 14.86
C ALA A 211 6.22 -1.88 15.47
N ILE A 212 6.54 -3.07 15.99
CA ILE A 212 5.69 -3.86 16.89
C ILE A 212 6.55 -4.44 18.01
N ARG A 213 5.94 -4.74 19.15
CA ARG A 213 6.65 -5.42 20.25
C ARG A 213 7.13 -6.80 19.82
N GLY A 214 8.42 -7.08 19.99
CA GLY A 214 9.08 -8.32 19.57
C GLY A 214 9.74 -8.24 18.20
N LEU A 215 9.72 -7.07 17.55
CA LEU A 215 10.51 -6.81 16.36
C LEU A 215 11.83 -6.13 16.80
N ASP A 216 12.87 -6.95 16.99
CA ASP A 216 14.14 -6.51 17.58
C ASP A 216 15.20 -6.10 16.53
N ALA A 217 14.86 -6.17 15.26
CA ALA A 217 15.69 -5.74 14.14
C ALA A 217 14.83 -5.29 12.96
N ASP A 218 15.42 -4.53 12.05
CA ASP A 218 14.81 -4.17 10.76
C ASP A 218 14.56 -5.44 9.93
N VAL A 219 13.35 -5.58 9.39
CA VAL A 219 12.96 -6.75 8.55
C VAL A 219 12.39 -6.27 7.22
N ALA A 220 13.05 -6.68 6.13
CA ALA A 220 12.56 -6.40 4.79
C ALA A 220 11.30 -7.23 4.47
N GLN A 221 10.31 -6.58 3.88
CA GLN A 221 9.01 -7.17 3.52
C GLN A 221 8.58 -6.76 2.12
N ALA A 222 7.69 -7.54 1.50
CA ALA A 222 6.93 -7.10 0.35
C ALA A 222 5.83 -6.12 0.81
N ALA A 223 5.56 -5.10 0.01
CA ALA A 223 4.54 -4.11 0.33
C ALA A 223 3.62 -3.84 -0.85
N VAL A 224 2.35 -3.63 -0.56
CA VAL A 224 1.45 -2.90 -1.46
C VAL A 224 1.76 -1.42 -1.31
N VAL A 225 1.96 -0.73 -2.42
CA VAL A 225 2.13 0.71 -2.40
C VAL A 225 0.76 1.36 -2.64
N ASN A 226 0.35 2.18 -1.70
CA ASN A 226 -0.78 3.07 -1.91
C ASN A 226 -0.27 4.32 -2.60
N VAL A 227 -1.02 4.77 -3.58
CA VAL A 227 -0.61 5.83 -4.49
C VAL A 227 -1.75 6.82 -4.72
N LEU A 228 -1.38 8.04 -5.08
CA LEU A 228 -2.29 9.00 -5.67
C LEU A 228 -2.22 8.84 -7.19
N VAL A 229 -3.36 8.65 -7.82
CA VAL A 229 -3.50 8.55 -9.27
C VAL A 229 -4.41 9.65 -9.80
N THR A 230 -4.34 9.89 -11.08
CA THR A 230 -5.20 10.80 -11.82
C THR A 230 -5.62 10.19 -13.16
N HIS A 231 -6.53 10.83 -13.89
CA HIS A 231 -6.83 10.48 -15.28
C HIS A 231 -5.94 11.30 -16.22
N ALA A 232 -5.54 10.73 -17.36
CA ALA A 232 -4.65 11.38 -18.33
C ALA A 232 -5.13 12.75 -18.84
N ARG A 233 -6.45 13.04 -18.77
CA ARG A 233 -7.04 14.33 -19.20
C ARG A 233 -6.84 15.48 -18.21
N VAL A 234 -6.46 15.20 -16.95
CA VAL A 234 -6.27 16.27 -15.95
C VAL A 234 -5.12 17.17 -16.36
N ALA A 235 -5.29 18.47 -16.24
CA ALA A 235 -4.33 19.46 -16.71
C ALA A 235 -2.94 19.26 -16.10
N GLU A 236 -1.91 19.35 -16.93
CA GLU A 236 -0.52 19.10 -16.55
C GLU A 236 -0.06 19.98 -15.39
N ASP A 237 -0.37 21.28 -15.44
CA ASP A 237 -0.01 22.23 -14.38
C ASP A 237 -0.64 21.87 -13.04
N LYS A 238 -1.94 21.46 -13.03
CA LYS A 238 -2.61 21.01 -11.80
C LYS A 238 -1.90 19.80 -11.20
N VAL A 239 -1.55 18.81 -12.02
CA VAL A 239 -0.87 17.61 -11.55
C VAL A 239 0.56 17.92 -11.10
N LYS A 240 1.26 18.80 -11.80
CA LYS A 240 2.60 19.28 -11.44
C LYS A 240 2.59 19.94 -10.05
N ASP A 241 1.66 20.83 -9.80
CA ASP A 241 1.56 21.55 -8.53
C ASP A 241 1.23 20.60 -7.37
N VAL A 242 0.30 19.66 -7.57
CA VAL A 242 -0.04 18.65 -6.56
C VAL A 242 1.16 17.74 -6.28
N ALA A 243 1.84 17.22 -7.29
CA ALA A 243 3.01 16.35 -7.11
C ALA A 243 4.17 17.08 -6.41
N ALA A 244 4.42 18.34 -6.78
CA ALA A 244 5.45 19.18 -6.16
C ALA A 244 5.13 19.47 -4.69
N ALA A 245 3.88 19.79 -4.36
CA ALA A 245 3.44 20.06 -2.98
C ALA A 245 3.58 18.81 -2.10
N ILE A 246 3.19 17.62 -2.59
CA ILE A 246 3.34 16.36 -1.86
C ILE A 246 4.83 16.07 -1.59
N PHE A 247 5.69 16.19 -2.60
CA PHE A 247 7.10 15.95 -2.43
C PHE A 247 7.77 16.96 -1.48
N ALA A 248 7.41 18.24 -1.56
CA ALA A 248 7.89 19.27 -0.65
C ALA A 248 7.51 18.99 0.81
N ALA A 249 6.31 18.44 1.04
CA ALA A 249 5.79 18.15 2.37
C ALA A 249 6.15 16.74 2.89
N ARG A 250 6.99 15.96 2.20
CA ARG A 250 7.33 14.56 2.56
C ARG A 250 7.86 14.37 3.98
N ASP A 251 8.53 15.39 4.54
CA ASP A 251 9.08 15.36 5.91
C ASP A 251 8.06 15.85 6.96
N GLU A 252 6.99 16.51 6.52
CA GLU A 252 5.90 17.00 7.35
C GLU A 252 4.73 16.03 7.42
N LEU A 253 4.38 15.39 6.31
CA LEU A 253 3.24 14.48 6.19
C LEU A 253 3.22 13.38 7.27
N PRO A 254 4.34 12.76 7.68
CA PRO A 254 4.37 11.82 8.79
C PRO A 254 3.89 12.40 10.13
N ARG A 255 4.13 13.68 10.38
CA ARG A 255 3.67 14.37 11.60
C ARG A 255 2.17 14.62 11.59
N LEU A 256 1.57 14.81 10.40
CA LEU A 256 0.14 14.97 10.21
C LEU A 256 -0.60 13.62 10.25
N ASN A 257 0.03 12.57 9.74
CA ASN A 257 -0.53 11.22 9.73
C ASN A 257 0.60 10.18 9.63
N ALA A 258 0.75 9.33 10.66
CA ALA A 258 1.82 8.33 10.75
C ALA A 258 1.80 7.29 9.59
N LEU A 259 0.70 7.15 8.85
CA LEU A 259 0.67 6.31 7.65
C LEU A 259 1.58 6.82 6.52
N PHE A 260 2.06 8.05 6.60
CA PHE A 260 3.07 8.59 5.69
C PHE A 260 4.52 8.32 6.14
N ASP A 261 4.73 7.61 7.24
CA ASP A 261 6.09 7.25 7.67
C ASP A 261 6.82 6.52 6.54
N GLY A 262 8.04 6.98 6.24
CA GLY A 262 8.84 6.46 5.13
C GLY A 262 8.40 6.92 3.74
N ILE A 263 7.48 7.87 3.59
CA ILE A 263 7.09 8.39 2.26
C ILE A 263 8.30 8.92 1.47
N GLY A 264 9.27 9.55 2.13
CA GLY A 264 10.51 10.03 1.51
C GLY A 264 11.31 8.91 0.84
N ASP A 265 11.35 7.72 1.44
CA ASP A 265 12.05 6.56 0.92
C ASP A 265 11.44 6.05 -0.40
N LEU A 266 10.14 6.27 -0.63
CA LEU A 266 9.46 5.89 -1.86
C LEU A 266 9.83 6.79 -3.04
N PHE A 267 10.31 8.01 -2.81
CA PHE A 267 10.82 8.91 -3.84
C PHE A 267 12.30 8.70 -4.16
N THR A 268 13.08 8.19 -3.20
CA THR A 268 14.54 8.05 -3.33
C THR A 268 14.97 7.27 -4.59
N PRO A 269 14.33 6.13 -4.95
CA PRO A 269 14.73 5.36 -6.14
C PRO A 269 14.50 6.07 -7.48
N LEU A 270 13.72 7.15 -7.53
CA LEU A 270 13.53 7.94 -8.75
C LEU A 270 14.87 8.43 -9.34
N ARG A 271 15.85 8.76 -8.47
CA ARG A 271 17.16 9.25 -8.90
C ARG A 271 18.02 8.20 -9.60
N SER A 272 17.98 6.97 -9.11
CA SER A 272 18.83 5.87 -9.60
C SER A 272 18.15 5.00 -10.66
N GLU A 273 16.83 4.85 -10.57
CA GLU A 273 16.06 3.91 -11.38
C GLU A 273 15.08 4.60 -12.35
N GLY A 274 14.88 5.91 -12.20
CA GLY A 274 13.96 6.69 -13.04
C GLY A 274 12.49 6.48 -12.70
N ALA A 275 11.63 6.99 -13.59
CA ALA A 275 10.16 7.02 -13.40
C ALA A 275 9.53 5.66 -13.16
N ARG A 276 10.12 4.58 -13.70
CA ARG A 276 9.57 3.21 -13.62
C ARG A 276 9.32 2.71 -12.20
N VAL A 277 10.00 3.26 -11.19
CA VAL A 277 9.82 2.85 -9.79
C VAL A 277 8.45 3.19 -9.24
N LEU A 278 7.81 4.22 -9.81
CA LEU A 278 6.45 4.62 -9.49
C LEU A 278 5.41 4.15 -10.54
N GLU A 279 5.81 3.28 -11.46
CA GLU A 279 4.91 2.70 -12.45
C GLU A 279 4.40 1.35 -11.97
N PHE A 280 3.09 1.15 -12.02
CA PHE A 280 2.42 -0.07 -11.60
C PHE A 280 1.47 -0.56 -12.69
N GLY A 281 1.52 -1.86 -13.00
CA GLY A 281 0.62 -2.46 -13.98
C GLY A 281 0.67 -1.80 -15.36
N GLY A 282 1.82 -1.23 -15.74
CA GLY A 282 2.02 -0.51 -17.00
C GLY A 282 1.38 0.89 -17.06
N VAL A 283 0.94 1.44 -15.92
CA VAL A 283 0.48 2.83 -15.80
C VAL A 283 1.67 3.70 -15.45
N THR A 284 1.96 4.67 -16.31
CA THR A 284 3.11 5.57 -16.20
C THR A 284 2.79 6.82 -15.38
N LEU A 285 3.81 7.56 -14.98
CA LEU A 285 3.65 8.88 -14.39
C LEU A 285 2.91 9.83 -15.34
N HIS A 286 2.11 10.73 -14.77
CA HIS A 286 1.52 11.85 -15.50
C HIS A 286 2.64 12.84 -15.94
N PRO A 287 2.54 13.48 -17.14
CA PRO A 287 3.52 14.47 -17.56
C PRO A 287 3.78 15.56 -16.53
N GLY A 288 2.75 16.08 -15.88
CA GLY A 288 2.89 17.05 -14.77
C GLY A 288 3.69 16.50 -13.59
N ALA A 289 3.48 15.24 -13.19
CA ALA A 289 4.27 14.61 -12.13
C ALA A 289 5.75 14.46 -12.54
N ILE A 290 6.01 14.07 -13.80
CA ILE A 290 7.38 14.03 -14.34
C ILE A 290 8.02 15.41 -14.27
N ALA A 291 7.31 16.47 -14.70
CA ALA A 291 7.80 17.84 -14.65
C ALA A 291 8.12 18.29 -13.21
N ALA A 292 7.26 17.94 -12.23
CA ALA A 292 7.51 18.23 -10.82
C ALA A 292 8.78 17.53 -10.31
N TYR A 293 8.94 16.25 -10.61
CA TYR A 293 10.09 15.47 -10.12
C TYR A 293 11.40 15.84 -10.84
N ARG A 294 11.35 16.28 -12.08
CA ARG A 294 12.52 16.89 -12.77
C ARG A 294 12.92 18.20 -12.10
N ALA A 295 11.96 19.08 -11.82
CA ALA A 295 12.21 20.34 -11.11
C ALA A 295 12.80 20.12 -9.70
N ALA A 296 12.45 19.01 -9.05
CA ALA A 296 12.98 18.61 -7.76
C ALA A 296 14.34 17.85 -7.83
N GLY A 297 14.90 17.62 -9.03
CA GLY A 297 16.14 16.89 -9.23
C GLY A 297 16.04 15.39 -8.92
N LEU A 298 14.85 14.82 -8.99
CA LEU A 298 14.60 13.39 -8.78
C LEU A 298 14.62 12.60 -10.10
N LEU A 299 14.31 13.24 -11.21
CA LEU A 299 14.37 12.69 -12.56
C LEU A 299 15.27 13.54 -13.44
N GLN A 300 15.88 12.92 -14.43
CA GLN A 300 16.65 13.59 -15.50
C GLN A 300 15.73 14.11 -16.60
#